data_f7bad551d858ef0d0dab175138b07c55
#
_entry.id   f7bad551d858ef0d0dab175138b07c55
#
_cell.length_a   1.000
_cell.length_b   1.000
_cell.length_c   1.000
_cell.angle_alpha   90.00
_cell.angle_beta   90.00
_cell.angle_gamma   90.00
#
_symmetry.space_group_name_H-M   'P 1'
#
loop_
_entity.id
_entity.type
_entity.pdbx_description
1 polymer ?
#
loop_
_entity_poly.entity_id
_entity_poly.type
_entity_poly.pdbx_seq_one_letter_code
_entity_poly.pdbx_strand_id
1 'polypeptide(L)'
;MKKNIILSSFLLLIISVSVASEYRLGRDYGSLSRPLPVKQDGVVDVVEVFWYGCGHCFNLAPITAKWAKQQDSSVNYQKMPVTWGPIHQLHAKLFYTIEALGIGDTAHSAVFTAMHKEGNFL
;
A
#
# COMPACT_ATOMS: atom_id res chain seq x y z
N MET A 1 -10.57 49.72 -50.20
CA MET A 1 -10.58 48.24 -50.30
C MET A 1 -9.83 47.73 -49.07
N LYS A 2 -10.56 47.24 -48.04
CA LYS A 2 -9.98 46.70 -46.80
C LYS A 2 -9.93 45.19 -46.92
N LYS A 3 -8.72 44.61 -46.92
CA LYS A 3 -8.49 43.17 -46.90
C LYS A 3 -8.64 42.65 -45.46
N ASN A 4 -9.68 41.86 -45.22
CA ASN A 4 -9.88 41.13 -43.98
C ASN A 4 -8.99 39.87 -43.99
N ILE A 5 -7.96 39.89 -43.13
CA ILE A 5 -7.14 38.72 -42.85
C ILE A 5 -7.84 37.94 -41.76
N ILE A 6 -8.47 36.83 -42.11
CA ILE A 6 -9.04 35.86 -41.16
C ILE A 6 -7.87 35.00 -40.66
N LEU A 7 -7.42 35.28 -39.44
CA LEU A 7 -6.41 34.47 -38.75
C LEU A 7 -7.11 33.24 -38.13
N SER A 8 -7.03 32.09 -38.86
CA SER A 8 -7.56 30.82 -38.40
C SER A 8 -6.64 30.26 -37.31
N SER A 9 -6.99 30.45 -36.05
CA SER A 9 -6.32 29.77 -34.91
C SER A 9 -6.64 28.29 -34.93
N PHE A 10 -5.71 27.49 -35.43
CA PHE A 10 -5.74 26.04 -35.34
C PHE A 10 -5.29 25.65 -33.93
N LEU A 11 -6.25 25.48 -33.01
CA LEU A 11 -6.01 24.98 -31.65
C LEU A 11 -5.71 23.49 -31.73
N LEU A 12 -4.41 23.11 -31.70
CA LEU A 12 -3.98 21.71 -31.58
C LEU A 12 -4.34 21.22 -30.18
N LEU A 13 -5.41 20.46 -30.07
CA LEU A 13 -5.72 19.66 -28.88
C LEU A 13 -4.71 18.51 -28.80
N ILE A 14 -3.68 18.65 -27.99
CA ILE A 14 -2.78 17.55 -27.64
C ILE A 14 -3.53 16.64 -26.66
N ILE A 15 -4.16 15.60 -27.21
CA ILE A 15 -4.73 14.51 -26.42
C ILE A 15 -3.56 13.69 -25.88
N SER A 16 -3.20 13.92 -24.61
CA SER A 16 -2.24 13.09 -23.90
C SER A 16 -2.88 11.72 -23.68
N VAL A 17 -2.60 10.77 -24.55
CA VAL A 17 -2.95 9.36 -24.35
C VAL A 17 -2.02 8.84 -23.25
N SER A 18 -2.53 8.78 -22.02
CA SER A 18 -1.87 8.04 -20.95
C SER A 18 -1.85 6.56 -21.34
N VAL A 19 -0.71 6.08 -21.84
CA VAL A 19 -0.49 4.65 -22.07
C VAL A 19 -0.33 4.03 -20.69
N ALA A 20 -1.42 3.57 -20.10
CA ALA A 20 -1.34 2.67 -18.95
C ALA A 20 -0.53 1.44 -19.40
N SER A 21 0.61 1.19 -18.75
CA SER A 21 1.43 0.03 -19.06
C SER A 21 0.62 -1.23 -18.74
N GLU A 22 0.24 -1.94 -19.78
CA GLU A 22 -0.52 -3.19 -19.64
C GLU A 22 0.39 -4.26 -19.04
N TYR A 23 0.10 -4.70 -17.81
CA TYR A 23 0.80 -5.79 -17.17
C TYR A 23 0.44 -7.12 -17.84
N ARG A 24 1.46 -7.95 -18.15
CA ARG A 24 1.29 -9.20 -18.91
C ARG A 24 1.61 -10.42 -18.06
N LEU A 25 0.71 -11.40 -18.12
CA LEU A 25 0.93 -12.73 -17.53
C LEU A 25 2.19 -13.39 -18.11
N GLY A 26 3.02 -13.96 -17.25
CA GLY A 26 4.28 -14.62 -17.63
C GLY A 26 5.46 -13.67 -17.83
N ARG A 27 5.23 -12.35 -17.94
CA ARG A 27 6.27 -11.34 -18.02
C ARG A 27 6.35 -10.51 -16.71
N ASP A 28 5.23 -9.96 -16.30
CA ASP A 28 5.17 -9.00 -15.19
C ASP A 28 4.54 -9.63 -13.93
N TYR A 29 3.76 -10.69 -14.09
CA TYR A 29 3.17 -11.45 -12.99
C TYR A 29 2.93 -12.92 -13.38
N GLY A 30 2.76 -13.79 -12.36
CA GLY A 30 2.42 -15.20 -12.54
C GLY A 30 1.02 -15.52 -11.98
N SER A 31 0.36 -16.53 -12.53
CA SER A 31 -0.88 -17.06 -11.96
C SER A 31 -0.60 -18.01 -10.82
N LEU A 32 -1.39 -17.95 -9.76
CA LEU A 32 -1.42 -18.97 -8.74
C LEU A 32 -2.12 -20.22 -9.30
N SER A 33 -1.60 -21.42 -8.97
CA SER A 33 -2.22 -22.71 -9.35
C SER A 33 -3.63 -22.86 -8.73
N ARG A 34 -3.87 -22.22 -7.60
CA ARG A 34 -5.18 -22.10 -6.96
C ARG A 34 -5.41 -20.63 -6.61
N PRO A 35 -6.27 -19.93 -7.35
CA PRO A 35 -6.63 -18.55 -7.05
C PRO A 35 -7.23 -18.44 -5.64
N LEU A 36 -6.92 -17.36 -4.93
CA LEU A 36 -7.59 -17.03 -3.68
C LEU A 36 -9.02 -16.55 -3.98
N PRO A 37 -10.00 -16.89 -3.12
CA PRO A 37 -11.34 -16.33 -3.27
C PRO A 37 -11.29 -14.80 -3.11
N VAL A 38 -11.89 -14.10 -4.05
CA VAL A 38 -12.01 -12.63 -4.03
C VAL A 38 -13.46 -12.27 -3.82
N LYS A 39 -13.72 -11.33 -2.93
CA LYS A 39 -15.06 -10.76 -2.78
C LYS A 39 -15.42 -9.98 -4.04
N GLN A 40 -16.67 -10.12 -4.47
CA GLN A 40 -17.20 -9.45 -5.68
C GLN A 40 -18.03 -8.21 -5.28
N ASP A 41 -17.57 -7.45 -4.27
CA ASP A 41 -18.27 -6.29 -3.72
C ASP A 41 -17.70 -4.94 -4.25
N GLY A 42 -16.75 -5.00 -5.18
CA GLY A 42 -16.09 -3.83 -5.73
C GLY A 42 -15.01 -3.24 -4.82
N VAL A 43 -14.74 -3.86 -3.66
CA VAL A 43 -13.68 -3.43 -2.74
C VAL A 43 -12.41 -4.26 -2.98
N VAL A 44 -11.28 -3.59 -3.04
CA VAL A 44 -9.95 -4.22 -3.17
C VAL A 44 -9.35 -4.42 -1.79
N ASP A 45 -9.22 -5.68 -1.36
CA ASP A 45 -8.50 -6.02 -0.14
C ASP A 45 -6.98 -5.95 -0.39
N VAL A 46 -6.29 -5.10 0.37
CA VAL A 46 -4.83 -4.97 0.35
C VAL A 46 -4.28 -5.39 1.71
N VAL A 47 -3.52 -6.49 1.75
CA VAL A 47 -2.95 -7.02 2.98
C VAL A 47 -1.43 -6.86 2.96
N GLU A 48 -0.91 -6.04 3.88
CA GLU A 48 0.52 -5.92 4.15
C GLU A 48 0.96 -7.01 5.12
N VAL A 49 1.69 -8.01 4.62
CA VAL A 49 2.31 -9.02 5.47
C VAL A 49 3.64 -8.49 5.98
N PHE A 50 3.82 -8.38 7.30
CA PHE A 50 4.97 -7.71 7.89
C PHE A 50 5.49 -8.36 9.17
N TRP A 51 6.64 -7.89 9.65
CA TRP A 51 7.21 -8.19 10.96
C TRP A 51 7.84 -6.92 11.56
N TYR A 52 7.61 -6.66 12.84
CA TYR A 52 8.24 -5.50 13.51
C TYR A 52 9.77 -5.52 13.47
N GLY A 53 10.42 -6.71 13.56
CA GLY A 53 11.86 -6.84 13.46
C GLY A 53 12.46 -6.70 12.05
N CYS A 54 11.63 -6.49 11.02
CA CYS A 54 12.08 -6.35 9.64
C CYS A 54 12.43 -4.89 9.31
N GLY A 55 13.69 -4.60 8.98
CA GLY A 55 14.15 -3.26 8.62
C GLY A 55 13.48 -2.69 7.36
N HIS A 56 13.16 -3.54 6.39
CA HIS A 56 12.41 -3.11 5.20
C HIS A 56 10.96 -2.73 5.56
N CYS A 57 10.31 -3.47 6.47
CA CYS A 57 8.98 -3.14 6.96
C CYS A 57 8.99 -1.82 7.74
N PHE A 58 10.03 -1.58 8.57
CA PHE A 58 10.23 -0.30 9.25
C PHE A 58 10.30 0.88 8.27
N ASN A 59 11.07 0.75 7.20
CA ASN A 59 11.19 1.80 6.18
C ASN A 59 9.91 1.98 5.35
N LEU A 60 9.15 0.91 5.11
CA LEU A 60 7.92 0.93 4.33
C LEU A 60 6.73 1.49 5.14
N ALA A 61 6.69 1.25 6.44
CA ALA A 61 5.54 1.57 7.31
C ALA A 61 5.03 3.03 7.19
N PRO A 62 5.86 4.08 7.19
CA PRO A 62 5.37 5.46 7.02
C PRO A 62 4.80 5.71 5.62
N ILE A 63 5.29 5.01 4.60
CA ILE A 63 4.84 5.13 3.21
C ILE A 63 3.44 4.50 3.06
N THR A 64 3.27 3.27 3.53
CA THR A 64 1.98 2.56 3.48
C THR A 64 0.93 3.22 4.36
N ALA A 65 1.30 3.73 5.54
CA ALA A 65 0.39 4.48 6.41
C ALA A 65 -0.12 5.77 5.74
N LYS A 66 0.76 6.51 5.06
CA LYS A 66 0.36 7.69 4.29
C LYS A 66 -0.53 7.33 3.12
N TRP A 67 -0.17 6.28 2.37
CA TRP A 67 -0.94 5.80 1.22
C TRP A 67 -2.33 5.35 1.66
N ALA A 68 -2.45 4.55 2.73
CA ALA A 68 -3.72 4.04 3.24
C ALA A 68 -4.71 5.17 3.60
N LYS A 69 -4.21 6.26 4.19
CA LYS A 69 -5.04 7.45 4.52
C LYS A 69 -5.56 8.21 3.29
N GLN A 70 -5.00 7.95 2.10
CA GLN A 70 -5.41 8.59 0.84
C GLN A 70 -6.41 7.73 0.05
N GLN A 71 -6.68 6.50 0.51
CA GLN A 71 -7.61 5.62 -0.16
C GLN A 71 -9.05 5.94 0.27
N ASP A 72 -9.97 5.73 -0.65
CA ASP A 72 -11.40 5.79 -0.39
C ASP A 72 -11.95 4.41 0.02
N SER A 73 -13.25 4.28 0.13
CA SER A 73 -13.93 3.04 0.55
C SER A 73 -13.81 1.88 -0.45
N SER A 74 -13.22 2.09 -1.62
CA SER A 74 -12.94 1.02 -2.60
C SER A 74 -11.70 0.20 -2.24
N VAL A 75 -10.91 0.63 -1.24
CA VAL A 75 -9.72 -0.08 -0.78
C VAL A 75 -9.84 -0.40 0.70
N ASN A 76 -9.75 -1.69 1.03
CA ASN A 76 -9.67 -2.20 2.40
C ASN A 76 -8.22 -2.59 2.70
N TYR A 77 -7.47 -1.68 3.36
CA TYR A 77 -6.08 -1.95 3.74
C TYR A 77 -5.99 -2.55 5.14
N GLN A 78 -5.26 -3.67 5.26
CA GLN A 78 -5.05 -4.38 6.50
C GLN A 78 -3.58 -4.78 6.67
N LYS A 79 -3.12 -4.86 7.93
CA LYS A 79 -1.82 -5.43 8.27
C LYS A 79 -1.97 -6.81 8.88
N MET A 80 -1.06 -7.72 8.52
CA MET A 80 -1.01 -9.06 9.06
C MET A 80 0.42 -9.41 9.47
N PRO A 81 0.72 -9.54 10.77
CA PRO A 81 2.05 -9.93 11.23
C PRO A 81 2.32 -11.40 10.93
N VAL A 82 3.57 -11.73 10.54
CA VAL A 82 4.00 -13.12 10.35
C VAL A 82 4.16 -13.84 11.70
N THR A 83 4.01 -15.18 11.68
CA THR A 83 4.06 -16.03 12.89
C THR A 83 5.02 -17.21 12.73
N TRP A 84 6.09 -17.08 11.93
CA TRP A 84 6.99 -18.16 11.52
C TRP A 84 7.76 -18.84 12.67
N GLY A 85 7.99 -18.15 13.77
CA GLY A 85 8.71 -18.68 14.92
C GLY A 85 8.36 -17.93 16.22
N PRO A 86 8.93 -18.32 17.37
CA PRO A 86 8.53 -17.79 18.69
C PRO A 86 8.54 -16.25 18.77
N ILE A 87 9.60 -15.60 18.28
CA ILE A 87 9.71 -14.14 18.29
C ILE A 87 8.67 -13.47 17.39
N HIS A 88 8.38 -14.05 16.22
CA HIS A 88 7.33 -13.55 15.33
C HIS A 88 5.96 -13.66 16.00
N GLN A 89 5.69 -14.77 16.70
CA GLN A 89 4.43 -14.99 17.44
C GLN A 89 4.28 -13.99 18.60
N LEU A 90 5.38 -13.67 19.32
CA LEU A 90 5.36 -12.66 20.36
C LEU A 90 4.99 -11.29 19.78
N HIS A 91 5.65 -10.89 18.70
CA HIS A 91 5.37 -9.63 18.01
C HIS A 91 3.97 -9.59 17.38
N ALA A 92 3.45 -10.71 16.91
CA ALA A 92 2.08 -10.80 16.43
C ALA A 92 1.07 -10.60 17.57
N LYS A 93 1.31 -11.19 18.74
CA LYS A 93 0.47 -10.94 19.94
C LYS A 93 0.49 -9.45 20.32
N LEU A 94 1.68 -8.81 20.31
CA LEU A 94 1.80 -7.38 20.56
C LEU A 94 0.97 -6.57 19.56
N PHE A 95 1.06 -6.89 18.27
CA PHE A 95 0.28 -6.23 17.21
C PHE A 95 -1.22 -6.31 17.51
N TYR A 96 -1.75 -7.51 17.70
CA TYR A 96 -3.19 -7.68 17.94
C TYR A 96 -3.65 -7.10 19.28
N THR A 97 -2.77 -7.02 20.28
CA THR A 97 -3.07 -6.31 21.53
C THR A 97 -3.22 -4.81 21.30
N ILE A 98 -2.31 -4.21 20.53
CA ILE A 98 -2.36 -2.79 20.14
C ILE A 98 -3.66 -2.49 19.38
N GLU A 99 -4.02 -3.36 18.42
CA GLU A 99 -5.27 -3.23 17.66
C GLU A 99 -6.50 -3.33 18.58
N ALA A 100 -6.53 -4.32 19.47
CA ALA A 100 -7.63 -4.51 20.41
C ALA A 100 -7.81 -3.34 21.39
N LEU A 101 -6.73 -2.64 21.72
CA LEU A 101 -6.76 -1.44 22.57
C LEU A 101 -7.11 -0.16 21.78
N GLY A 102 -7.16 -0.21 20.45
CA GLY A 102 -7.45 0.95 19.60
C GLY A 102 -6.36 2.03 19.60
N ILE A 103 -5.10 1.67 19.91
CA ILE A 103 -3.97 2.62 20.01
C ILE A 103 -2.99 2.50 18.84
N GLY A 104 -3.40 1.83 17.74
CA GLY A 104 -2.55 1.51 16.60
C GLY A 104 -1.85 2.71 15.97
N ASP A 105 -2.53 3.86 15.88
CA ASP A 105 -2.01 5.07 15.22
C ASP A 105 -0.65 5.55 15.78
N THR A 106 -0.41 5.36 17.07
CA THR A 106 0.83 5.78 17.75
C THR A 106 1.71 4.60 18.12
N ALA A 107 1.12 3.51 18.62
CA ALA A 107 1.88 2.41 19.20
C ALA A 107 2.69 1.62 18.16
N HIS A 108 2.17 1.40 16.95
CA HIS A 108 2.93 0.67 15.92
C HIS A 108 4.23 1.37 15.54
N SER A 109 4.21 2.70 15.39
CA SER A 109 5.41 3.45 15.08
C SER A 109 6.40 3.49 16.25
N ALA A 110 5.90 3.50 17.49
CA ALA A 110 6.74 3.42 18.70
C ALA A 110 7.46 2.06 18.80
N VAL A 111 6.77 0.95 18.53
CA VAL A 111 7.37 -0.40 18.50
C VAL A 111 8.48 -0.48 17.44
N PHE A 112 8.22 0.00 16.23
CA PHE A 112 9.26 0.06 15.19
C PHE A 112 10.45 0.91 15.59
N THR A 113 10.21 2.06 16.23
CA THR A 113 11.27 2.96 16.70
C THR A 113 12.10 2.28 17.79
N ALA A 114 11.47 1.66 18.78
CA ALA A 114 12.16 0.93 19.86
C ALA A 114 13.08 -0.15 19.29
N MET A 115 12.61 -0.93 18.33
CA MET A 115 13.42 -2.00 17.72
C MET A 115 14.56 -1.49 16.84
N HIS A 116 14.27 -0.57 15.93
CA HIS A 116 15.22 -0.21 14.87
C HIS A 116 16.10 0.99 15.17
N LYS A 117 15.72 1.84 16.12
CA LYS A 117 16.52 3.01 16.52
C LYS A 117 17.11 2.88 17.91
N GLU A 118 16.43 2.18 18.82
CA GLU A 118 16.86 2.06 20.20
C GLU A 118 17.47 0.68 20.53
N GLY A 119 17.39 -0.26 19.57
CA GLY A 119 17.96 -1.61 19.72
C GLY A 119 17.21 -2.51 20.70
N ASN A 120 15.97 -2.16 21.05
CA ASN A 120 15.13 -2.94 21.96
C ASN A 120 14.26 -3.91 21.15
N PHE A 121 14.67 -5.16 21.06
CA PHE A 121 13.97 -6.20 20.28
C PHE A 121 12.97 -7.03 21.12
N LEU A 122 12.70 -6.69 22.37
CA LEU A 122 11.79 -7.39 23.31
C LEU A 122 12.23 -8.81 23.68
#